data_4eb06e54e1153509304edb007cc0beea
#
_entry.id   4eb06e54e1153509304edb007cc0beea
#
_cell.length_a   1.000
_cell.length_b   1.000
_cell.length_c   1.000
_cell.angle_alpha   90.00
_cell.angle_beta   90.00
_cell.angle_gamma   90.00
#
_symmetry.space_group_name_H-M   'P 1'
#
loop_
_entity.id
_entity.type
_entity.pdbx_description
1 polymer ?
#
loop_
_entity_poly.entity_id
_entity_poly.type
_entity_poly.pdbx_seq_one_letter_code
_entity_poly.pdbx_strand_id
1 'polypeptide(L)'
;MTGLCECGCGQKTSPARQTDAAKGWIRGRSIRFLQWHHQRLQVSRESLEKRFWRNVKKTEGCWLWVGSTKRGGYGQIQVCKRTVSAHRFSYELVNGSIPKNLYVCHDCDNPCCVRPDHLFLGTHKENMQDARSKGRTSRGFNLPHTKLSETDVLSIRRIHRERRPRYKDIAKVFGVSPTAIGQLIRHETFAWVKR
;
A
#
# COMPACT_ATOMS: atom_id res chain seq x y z
N MET A 1 -34.42 24.15 9.63
CA MET A 1 -32.96 24.02 9.54
C MET A 1 -32.63 22.58 9.21
N THR A 2 -31.78 22.32 8.21
CA THR A 2 -31.30 20.99 7.87
C THR A 2 -30.06 20.69 8.70
N GLY A 3 -30.07 19.68 9.56
CA GLY A 3 -28.91 19.24 10.33
C GLY A 3 -28.04 18.27 9.53
N LEU A 4 -26.83 17.98 10.01
CA LEU A 4 -26.03 16.88 9.51
C LEU A 4 -26.43 15.57 10.23
N CYS A 5 -26.33 14.43 9.52
CA CYS A 5 -26.58 13.14 10.10
C CYS A 5 -25.53 12.84 11.19
N GLU A 6 -25.97 12.54 12.41
CA GLU A 6 -25.10 12.28 13.58
C GLU A 6 -24.26 11.00 13.45
N CYS A 7 -24.48 10.18 12.41
CA CYS A 7 -23.62 9.02 12.15
C CYS A 7 -22.24 9.38 11.57
N GLY A 8 -21.94 10.67 11.35
CA GLY A 8 -20.68 11.14 10.81
C GLY A 8 -20.52 10.97 9.29
N CYS A 9 -21.55 10.59 8.55
CA CYS A 9 -21.48 10.40 7.09
C CYS A 9 -21.42 11.72 6.27
N GLY A 10 -21.55 12.88 6.92
CA GLY A 10 -21.55 14.20 6.28
C GLY A 10 -22.82 14.55 5.48
N GLN A 11 -23.81 13.65 5.40
CA GLN A 11 -25.04 13.90 4.66
C GLN A 11 -26.02 14.75 5.47
N LYS A 12 -26.74 15.65 4.80
CA LYS A 12 -27.79 16.48 5.41
C LYS A 12 -29.04 15.65 5.72
N THR A 13 -29.63 15.89 6.87
CA THR A 13 -30.93 15.30 7.27
C THR A 13 -32.06 16.26 6.95
N SER A 14 -33.21 15.71 6.58
CA SER A 14 -34.43 16.48 6.37
C SER A 14 -35.19 16.71 7.68
N PRO A 15 -36.03 17.76 7.78
CA PRO A 15 -36.92 17.90 8.92
C PRO A 15 -37.95 16.76 8.96
N ALA A 16 -38.30 16.31 10.16
CA ALA A 16 -39.33 15.31 10.36
C ALA A 16 -40.69 15.82 9.88
N ARG A 17 -41.37 15.03 9.06
CA ARG A 17 -42.70 15.36 8.53
C ARG A 17 -43.83 15.21 9.59
N GLN A 18 -43.58 14.36 10.58
CA GLN A 18 -44.53 14.08 11.69
C GLN A 18 -43.76 13.88 12.99
N THR A 19 -44.45 14.03 14.13
CA THR A 19 -43.92 13.64 15.44
C THR A 19 -44.07 12.14 15.60
N ASP A 20 -42.97 11.45 16.00
CA ASP A 20 -42.92 10.02 16.28
C ASP A 20 -42.09 9.81 17.56
N ALA A 21 -42.77 9.60 18.66
CA ALA A 21 -42.12 9.45 19.97
C ALA A 21 -41.21 8.22 20.04
N ALA A 22 -41.59 7.12 19.38
CA ALA A 22 -40.77 5.91 19.35
C ALA A 22 -39.44 6.10 18.60
N LYS A 23 -39.40 7.02 17.63
CA LYS A 23 -38.19 7.38 16.87
C LYS A 23 -37.54 8.64 17.38
N GLY A 24 -38.13 9.32 18.38
CA GLY A 24 -37.64 10.60 18.88
C GLY A 24 -37.75 11.75 17.84
N TRP A 25 -38.69 11.66 16.90
CA TRP A 25 -38.90 12.69 15.89
C TRP A 25 -39.89 13.75 16.37
N ILE A 26 -39.57 15.00 16.13
CA ILE A 26 -40.47 16.14 16.36
C ILE A 26 -40.66 16.83 15.01
N ARG A 27 -41.92 16.99 14.62
CA ARG A 27 -42.31 17.64 13.36
C ARG A 27 -41.58 18.98 13.21
N GLY A 28 -40.96 19.23 12.03
CA GLY A 28 -40.22 20.42 11.71
C GLY A 28 -38.78 20.46 12.23
N ARG A 29 -38.37 19.55 13.15
CA ARG A 29 -36.96 19.43 13.56
C ARG A 29 -36.21 18.46 12.66
N SER A 30 -34.93 18.72 12.41
CA SER A 30 -34.07 17.79 11.69
C SER A 30 -34.03 16.44 12.38
N ILE A 31 -34.22 15.36 11.62
CA ILE A 31 -34.02 14.01 12.14
C ILE A 31 -32.52 13.81 12.43
N ARG A 32 -32.20 13.12 13.52
CA ARG A 32 -30.80 12.87 13.94
C ARG A 32 -30.06 12.02 12.94
N PHE A 33 -30.76 11.06 12.33
CA PHE A 33 -30.19 10.09 11.42
C PHE A 33 -31.03 9.95 10.16
N LEU A 34 -30.36 9.78 9.02
CA LEU A 34 -31.01 9.28 7.81
C LEU A 34 -31.49 7.84 8.05
N GLN A 35 -32.48 7.41 7.23
CA GLN A 35 -32.99 6.04 7.30
C GLN A 35 -31.86 5.00 7.35
N TRP A 36 -31.92 4.09 8.33
CA TRP A 36 -30.93 3.06 8.61
C TRP A 36 -29.54 3.56 9.11
N HIS A 37 -29.30 4.88 9.16
CA HIS A 37 -28.02 5.40 9.63
C HIS A 37 -27.85 5.32 11.15
N HIS A 38 -28.94 5.27 11.93
CA HIS A 38 -28.90 5.01 13.38
C HIS A 38 -28.24 3.64 13.70
N GLN A 39 -28.41 2.63 12.84
CA GLN A 39 -27.76 1.34 13.00
C GLN A 39 -26.24 1.41 12.84
N ARG A 40 -25.73 2.46 12.18
CA ARG A 40 -24.28 2.69 12.04
C ARG A 40 -23.62 3.16 13.33
N LEU A 41 -24.38 3.85 14.23
CA LEU A 41 -23.86 4.24 15.54
C LEU A 41 -23.89 3.07 16.53
N GLN A 42 -24.76 2.10 16.36
CA GLN A 42 -24.76 0.87 17.17
C GLN A 42 -23.57 -0.03 16.80
N VAL A 43 -23.01 0.11 15.61
CA VAL A 43 -21.64 -0.34 15.30
C VAL A 43 -20.69 0.73 15.84
N SER A 44 -20.63 0.87 17.15
CA SER A 44 -19.85 1.87 17.84
C SER A 44 -18.38 1.82 17.36
N ARG A 45 -17.70 2.98 17.38
CA ARG A 45 -16.24 3.06 17.11
C ARG A 45 -15.48 2.00 17.92
N GLU A 46 -15.96 1.74 19.13
CA GLU A 46 -15.49 0.67 20.02
C GLU A 46 -15.67 -0.74 19.43
N SER A 47 -16.81 -1.05 18.79
CA SER A 47 -17.02 -2.36 18.17
C SER A 47 -16.13 -2.59 16.94
N LEU A 48 -15.82 -1.54 16.18
CA LEU A 48 -14.88 -1.59 15.04
C LEU A 48 -13.45 -1.81 15.52
N GLU A 49 -13.05 -1.09 16.55
CA GLU A 49 -11.74 -1.23 17.16
C GLU A 49 -11.56 -2.62 17.80
N LYS A 50 -12.50 -3.07 18.59
CA LYS A 50 -12.50 -4.42 19.17
C LYS A 50 -12.43 -5.50 18.08
N ARG A 51 -13.21 -5.33 16.99
CA ARG A 51 -13.18 -6.23 15.84
C ARG A 51 -11.84 -6.20 15.11
N PHE A 52 -11.22 -5.04 15.00
CA PHE A 52 -9.89 -4.90 14.42
C PHE A 52 -8.87 -5.68 15.25
N TRP A 53 -8.76 -5.37 16.55
CA TRP A 53 -7.74 -5.98 17.42
C TRP A 53 -7.91 -7.49 17.60
N ARG A 54 -9.13 -8.00 17.52
CA ARG A 54 -9.40 -9.45 17.54
C ARG A 54 -8.77 -10.19 16.36
N ASN A 55 -8.56 -9.50 15.22
CA ASN A 55 -7.91 -10.05 14.03
C ASN A 55 -6.42 -9.71 13.97
N VAL A 56 -5.80 -9.36 15.09
CA VAL A 56 -4.38 -9.03 15.16
C VAL A 56 -3.68 -9.99 16.11
N LYS A 57 -2.73 -10.75 15.59
CA LYS A 57 -1.82 -11.56 16.38
C LYS A 57 -0.59 -10.71 16.75
N LYS A 58 -0.51 -10.27 18.00
CA LYS A 58 0.62 -9.51 18.52
C LYS A 58 1.79 -10.44 18.81
N THR A 59 2.99 -10.07 18.33
CA THR A 59 4.27 -10.71 18.63
C THR A 59 5.25 -9.64 19.11
N GLU A 60 6.41 -10.04 19.59
CA GLU A 60 7.47 -9.10 19.99
C GLU A 60 7.93 -8.23 18.82
N GLY A 61 7.96 -8.78 17.60
CA GLY A 61 8.26 -8.05 16.38
C GLY A 61 7.01 -7.42 15.74
N CYS A 62 6.52 -8.01 14.65
CA CYS A 62 5.34 -7.53 13.92
C CYS A 62 4.04 -7.92 14.61
N TRP A 63 3.03 -7.05 14.51
CA TRP A 63 1.65 -7.41 14.82
C TRP A 63 0.97 -7.85 13.53
N LEU A 64 0.64 -9.13 13.44
CA LEU A 64 0.19 -9.74 12.19
C LEU A 64 -1.33 -9.71 12.07
N TRP A 65 -1.81 -9.19 10.96
CA TRP A 65 -3.20 -9.28 10.59
C TRP A 65 -3.57 -10.72 10.17
N VAL A 66 -4.55 -11.32 10.83
CA VAL A 66 -5.03 -12.70 10.57
C VAL A 66 -6.40 -12.73 9.88
N GLY A 67 -6.97 -11.57 9.57
CA GLY A 67 -8.21 -11.46 8.81
C GLY A 67 -7.99 -11.54 7.29
N SER A 68 -9.00 -11.12 6.51
CA SER A 68 -8.93 -11.14 5.04
C SER A 68 -7.79 -10.27 4.49
N THR A 69 -7.19 -10.72 3.39
CA THR A 69 -6.10 -10.02 2.69
C THR A 69 -6.46 -9.78 1.23
N LYS A 70 -5.83 -8.77 0.60
CA LYS A 70 -5.86 -8.56 -0.84
C LYS A 70 -4.61 -9.13 -1.49
N ARG A 71 -4.60 -9.14 -2.84
CA ARG A 71 -3.40 -9.49 -3.62
C ARG A 71 -2.20 -8.66 -3.14
N GLY A 72 -1.06 -9.33 -2.90
CA GLY A 72 0.13 -8.70 -2.31
C GLY A 72 0.22 -8.82 -0.78
N GLY A 73 -0.72 -9.55 -0.12
CA GLY A 73 -0.62 -9.88 1.31
C GLY A 73 -1.10 -8.78 2.27
N TYR A 74 -1.58 -7.66 1.77
CA TYR A 74 -2.07 -6.58 2.63
C TYR A 74 -3.40 -6.92 3.27
N GLY A 75 -3.48 -6.77 4.60
CA GLY A 75 -4.70 -6.95 5.36
C GLY A 75 -5.82 -5.98 4.97
N GLN A 76 -7.06 -6.44 5.05
CA GLN A 76 -8.26 -5.66 4.75
C GLN A 76 -9.28 -5.74 5.89
N ILE A 77 -9.92 -4.63 6.20
CA ILE A 77 -11.04 -4.56 7.12
C ILE A 77 -12.21 -3.82 6.47
N GLN A 78 -13.42 -4.31 6.73
CA GLN A 78 -14.65 -3.66 6.29
C GLN A 78 -15.04 -2.57 7.29
N VAL A 79 -15.12 -1.32 6.85
CA VAL A 79 -15.55 -0.18 7.64
C VAL A 79 -16.71 0.51 6.92
N CYS A 80 -17.92 0.52 7.51
CA CYS A 80 -19.10 1.17 6.94
C CYS A 80 -19.29 0.91 5.43
N LYS A 81 -19.35 -0.37 5.03
CA LYS A 81 -19.50 -0.83 3.63
C LYS A 81 -18.31 -0.47 2.71
N ARG A 82 -17.21 0.06 3.22
CA ARG A 82 -15.96 0.29 2.49
C ARG A 82 -14.88 -0.64 2.98
N THR A 83 -14.09 -1.16 2.06
CA THR A 83 -12.90 -1.95 2.41
C THR A 83 -11.72 -1.00 2.57
N VAL A 84 -11.09 -1.06 3.74
CA VAL A 84 -9.92 -0.25 4.10
C VAL A 84 -8.75 -1.18 4.36
N SER A 85 -7.53 -0.76 4.03
CA SER A 85 -6.33 -1.53 4.36
C SER A 85 -6.10 -1.54 5.87
N ALA A 86 -5.85 -2.72 6.45
CA ALA A 86 -5.74 -2.92 7.89
C ALA A 86 -4.62 -2.07 8.52
N HIS A 87 -3.45 -1.97 7.87
CA HIS A 87 -2.35 -1.12 8.35
C HIS A 87 -2.72 0.37 8.35
N ARG A 88 -3.47 0.88 7.35
CA ARG A 88 -3.96 2.26 7.36
C ARG A 88 -4.92 2.51 8.51
N PHE A 89 -5.85 1.58 8.73
CA PHE A 89 -6.79 1.66 9.85
C PHE A 89 -6.07 1.64 11.21
N SER A 90 -5.05 0.78 11.36
CA SER A 90 -4.19 0.76 12.56
C SER A 90 -3.48 2.10 12.80
N TYR A 91 -2.91 2.67 11.73
CA TYR A 91 -2.24 3.97 11.81
C TYR A 91 -3.20 5.06 12.25
N GLU A 92 -4.40 5.12 11.64
CA GLU A 92 -5.43 6.12 11.97
C GLU A 92 -5.97 6.01 13.40
N LEU A 93 -6.04 4.79 13.95
CA LEU A 93 -6.48 4.58 15.34
C LEU A 93 -5.52 5.22 16.36
N VAL A 94 -4.22 5.19 16.10
CA VAL A 94 -3.19 5.62 17.05
C VAL A 94 -2.72 7.05 16.75
N ASN A 95 -2.48 7.36 15.48
CA ASN A 95 -1.85 8.62 15.06
C ASN A 95 -2.83 9.65 14.48
N GLY A 96 -4.12 9.28 14.33
CA GLY A 96 -5.14 10.16 13.76
C GLY A 96 -5.20 10.09 12.23
N SER A 97 -5.86 11.08 11.62
CA SER A 97 -6.16 11.08 10.18
C SER A 97 -4.91 11.16 9.30
N ILE A 98 -4.90 10.36 8.23
CA ILE A 98 -3.82 10.37 7.24
C ILE A 98 -4.02 11.54 6.28
N PRO A 99 -3.05 12.47 6.14
CA PRO A 99 -3.13 13.56 5.18
C PRO A 99 -3.32 13.06 3.75
N LYS A 100 -4.03 13.87 2.93
CA LYS A 100 -4.15 13.59 1.49
C LYS A 100 -2.75 13.57 0.87
N ASN A 101 -2.54 12.66 -0.08
CA ASN A 101 -1.28 12.46 -0.80
C ASN A 101 -0.15 11.77 -0.01
N LEU A 102 -0.40 11.32 1.22
CA LEU A 102 0.54 10.47 1.94
C LEU A 102 0.10 9.00 1.94
N TYR A 103 1.08 8.13 1.88
CA TYR A 103 0.93 6.68 1.99
C TYR A 103 1.38 6.24 3.37
N VAL A 104 0.70 5.23 3.90
CA VAL A 104 1.21 4.50 5.08
C VAL A 104 2.10 3.39 4.56
N CYS A 105 3.37 3.48 4.88
CA CYS A 105 4.42 2.57 4.45
C CYS A 105 4.87 1.70 5.63
N HIS A 106 5.41 0.50 5.32
CA HIS A 106 5.97 -0.40 6.33
C HIS A 106 7.49 -0.22 6.41
N ASP A 107 8.00 0.05 7.58
CA ASP A 107 9.44 -0.01 7.83
C ASP A 107 9.95 -1.46 7.85
N CYS A 108 9.15 -2.38 8.38
CA CYS A 108 9.45 -3.81 8.48
C CYS A 108 9.24 -4.62 7.19
N ASP A 109 8.80 -4.02 6.09
CA ASP A 109 8.52 -4.64 4.80
C ASP A 109 7.50 -5.80 4.81
N ASN A 110 6.77 -6.00 5.90
CA ASN A 110 5.76 -7.04 6.02
C ASN A 110 4.36 -6.50 5.71
N PRO A 111 3.73 -6.89 4.58
CA PRO A 111 2.40 -6.39 4.20
C PRO A 111 1.28 -6.71 5.19
N CYS A 112 1.41 -7.81 5.95
CA CYS A 112 0.44 -8.21 6.97
C CYS A 112 0.64 -7.48 8.30
N CYS A 113 1.71 -6.70 8.47
CA CYS A 113 1.98 -6.00 9.73
C CYS A 113 1.01 -4.82 9.90
N VAL A 114 0.45 -4.73 11.11
CA VAL A 114 -0.41 -3.61 11.52
C VAL A 114 0.10 -2.92 12.78
N ARG A 115 1.36 -3.17 13.17
CA ARG A 115 1.98 -2.52 14.33
C ARG A 115 2.23 -1.05 14.03
N PRO A 116 1.65 -0.09 14.79
CA PRO A 116 1.79 1.33 14.49
C PRO A 116 3.23 1.82 14.43
N ASP A 117 4.10 1.32 15.32
CA ASP A 117 5.52 1.69 15.37
C ASP A 117 6.33 1.22 14.14
N HIS A 118 5.79 0.27 13.36
CA HIS A 118 6.37 -0.22 12.11
C HIS A 118 5.78 0.47 10.88
N LEU A 119 4.96 1.52 11.09
CA LEU A 119 4.26 2.25 10.03
C LEU A 119 4.69 3.72 10.05
N PHE A 120 4.98 4.25 8.88
CA PHE A 120 5.30 5.66 8.72
C PHE A 120 4.53 6.28 7.54
N LEU A 121 4.36 7.61 7.58
CA LEU A 121 3.80 8.34 6.45
C LEU A 121 4.92 8.74 5.49
N GLY A 122 4.69 8.52 4.21
CA GLY A 122 5.62 8.93 3.17
C GLY A 122 4.91 9.29 1.87
N THR A 123 5.53 10.15 1.09
CA THR A 123 5.13 10.43 -0.29
C THR A 123 5.45 9.23 -1.19
N HIS A 124 4.89 9.23 -2.41
CA HIS A 124 5.24 8.19 -3.40
C HIS A 124 6.75 8.14 -3.66
N LYS A 125 7.43 9.31 -3.72
CA LYS A 125 8.87 9.40 -3.94
C LYS A 125 9.66 8.73 -2.82
N GLU A 126 9.32 9.01 -1.56
CA GLU A 126 9.97 8.42 -0.38
C GLU A 126 9.75 6.91 -0.31
N ASN A 127 8.53 6.43 -0.58
CA ASN A 127 8.25 5.01 -0.65
C ASN A 127 9.06 4.30 -1.74
N MET A 128 9.20 4.92 -2.91
CA MET A 128 10.04 4.37 -3.98
C MET A 128 11.53 4.40 -3.63
N GLN A 129 11.98 5.41 -2.91
CA GLN A 129 13.37 5.51 -2.45
C GLN A 129 13.67 4.46 -1.39
N ASP A 130 12.77 4.24 -0.43
CA ASP A 130 12.86 3.16 0.54
C ASP A 130 12.91 1.78 -0.15
N ALA A 131 12.03 1.55 -1.13
CA ALA A 131 12.04 0.31 -1.90
C ALA A 131 13.37 0.09 -2.66
N ARG A 132 14.02 1.17 -3.11
CA ARG A 132 15.34 1.10 -3.77
C ARG A 132 16.46 0.80 -2.78
N SER A 133 16.49 1.49 -1.63
CA SER A 133 17.52 1.29 -0.61
C SER A 133 17.49 -0.13 -0.04
N LYS A 134 16.29 -0.69 0.14
CA LYS A 134 16.04 -2.06 0.60
C LYS A 134 16.15 -3.12 -0.51
N GLY A 135 16.52 -2.74 -1.74
CA GLY A 135 16.68 -3.68 -2.87
C GLY A 135 15.38 -4.33 -3.37
N ARG A 136 14.20 -3.82 -2.99
CA ARG A 136 12.88 -4.37 -3.35
C ARG A 136 12.41 -4.02 -4.76
N THR A 137 13.08 -3.12 -5.45
CA THR A 137 12.76 -2.80 -6.84
C THR A 137 13.29 -3.89 -7.76
N SER A 138 12.44 -4.36 -8.68
CA SER A 138 12.90 -5.28 -9.72
C SER A 138 14.02 -4.63 -10.52
N ARG A 139 15.19 -5.26 -10.56
CA ARG A 139 16.37 -4.78 -11.27
C ARG A 139 16.98 -5.92 -12.09
N GLY A 140 17.54 -5.57 -13.23
CA GLY A 140 18.34 -6.49 -14.02
C GLY A 140 17.60 -7.78 -14.36
N PHE A 141 18.09 -8.91 -13.85
CA PHE A 141 17.62 -10.24 -14.21
C PHE A 141 16.17 -10.54 -13.77
N ASN A 142 15.62 -9.82 -12.81
CA ASN A 142 14.24 -10.00 -12.32
C ASN A 142 13.20 -9.21 -13.16
N LEU A 143 13.62 -8.53 -14.22
CA LEU A 143 12.69 -7.86 -15.13
C LEU A 143 12.15 -8.86 -16.16
N PRO A 144 10.83 -8.86 -16.46
CA PRO A 144 10.19 -9.83 -17.37
C PRO A 144 10.79 -9.90 -18.78
N HIS A 145 11.47 -8.85 -19.20
CA HIS A 145 12.04 -8.74 -20.55
C HIS A 145 13.58 -8.81 -20.58
N THR A 146 14.21 -9.14 -19.45
CA THR A 146 15.67 -9.27 -19.39
C THR A 146 16.09 -10.57 -20.10
N LYS A 147 16.84 -10.43 -21.17
CA LYS A 147 17.36 -11.55 -21.98
C LYS A 147 18.70 -12.09 -21.49
N LEU A 148 19.42 -11.34 -20.67
CA LEU A 148 20.76 -11.67 -20.20
C LEU A 148 20.71 -12.22 -18.78
N SER A 149 21.41 -13.30 -18.53
CA SER A 149 21.72 -13.83 -17.19
C SER A 149 22.96 -13.12 -16.61
N GLU A 150 23.23 -13.37 -15.33
CA GLU A 150 24.44 -12.87 -14.68
C GLU A 150 25.71 -13.41 -15.35
N THR A 151 25.70 -14.70 -15.71
CA THR A 151 26.79 -15.36 -16.45
C THR A 151 27.02 -14.72 -17.81
N ASP A 152 25.96 -14.31 -18.51
CA ASP A 152 26.09 -13.60 -19.77
C ASP A 152 26.76 -12.23 -19.59
N VAL A 153 26.34 -11.48 -18.57
CA VAL A 153 26.92 -10.16 -18.25
C VAL A 153 28.43 -10.28 -17.97
N LEU A 154 28.82 -11.25 -17.15
CA LEU A 154 30.24 -11.51 -16.85
C LEU A 154 31.02 -11.94 -18.10
N SER A 155 30.44 -12.81 -18.91
CA SER A 155 31.04 -13.28 -20.17
C SER A 155 31.23 -12.14 -21.16
N ILE A 156 30.23 -11.28 -21.35
CA ILE A 156 30.32 -10.11 -22.23
C ILE A 156 31.46 -9.17 -21.78
N ARG A 157 31.54 -8.86 -20.48
CA ARG A 157 32.61 -8.01 -19.94
C ARG A 157 33.98 -8.62 -20.10
N ARG A 158 34.11 -9.95 -19.91
CA ARG A 158 35.37 -10.68 -20.13
C ARG A 158 35.80 -10.65 -21.60
N ILE A 159 34.89 -11.04 -22.51
CA ILE A 159 35.16 -11.03 -23.97
C ILE A 159 35.59 -9.63 -24.45
N HIS A 160 34.89 -8.59 -24.00
CA HIS A 160 35.25 -7.22 -24.39
C HIS A 160 36.64 -6.79 -23.86
N ARG A 161 36.99 -7.19 -22.64
CA ARG A 161 38.30 -6.88 -22.04
C ARG A 161 39.44 -7.57 -22.78
N GLU A 162 39.26 -8.84 -23.13
CA GLU A 162 40.30 -9.66 -23.73
C GLU A 162 40.48 -9.39 -25.22
N ARG A 163 39.38 -9.23 -25.97
CA ARG A 163 39.41 -9.23 -27.43
C ARG A 163 38.96 -7.92 -28.09
N ARG A 164 38.30 -7.05 -27.33
CA ARG A 164 37.73 -5.74 -27.79
C ARG A 164 36.94 -5.83 -29.10
N PRO A 165 36.04 -6.82 -29.29
CA PRO A 165 35.24 -6.92 -30.50
C PRO A 165 34.25 -5.76 -30.59
N ARG A 166 33.72 -5.51 -31.79
CA ARG A 166 32.68 -4.49 -31.99
C ARG A 166 31.41 -4.88 -31.23
N TYR A 167 30.75 -3.91 -30.64
CA TYR A 167 29.53 -4.13 -29.88
C TYR A 167 28.44 -4.88 -30.66
N LYS A 168 28.36 -4.63 -31.98
CA LYS A 168 27.41 -5.33 -32.87
C LYS A 168 27.65 -6.85 -32.95
N ASP A 169 28.89 -7.26 -32.85
CA ASP A 169 29.26 -8.66 -32.97
C ASP A 169 28.92 -9.40 -31.67
N ILE A 170 29.17 -8.79 -30.49
CA ILE A 170 28.73 -9.30 -29.21
C ILE A 170 27.20 -9.32 -29.14
N ALA A 171 26.53 -8.25 -29.57
CA ALA A 171 25.09 -8.09 -29.56
C ALA A 171 24.37 -9.21 -30.34
N LYS A 172 24.94 -9.61 -31.50
CA LYS A 172 24.42 -10.70 -32.31
C LYS A 172 24.46 -12.06 -31.57
N VAL A 173 25.54 -12.33 -30.85
CA VAL A 173 25.74 -13.58 -30.11
C VAL A 173 24.73 -13.69 -28.94
N PHE A 174 24.55 -12.59 -28.21
CA PHE A 174 23.69 -12.59 -27.02
C PHE A 174 22.23 -12.13 -27.26
N GLY A 175 21.85 -11.89 -28.50
CA GLY A 175 20.46 -11.54 -28.90
C GLY A 175 19.95 -10.21 -28.32
N VAL A 176 20.86 -9.23 -28.13
CA VAL A 176 20.56 -7.90 -27.59
C VAL A 176 20.99 -6.78 -28.53
N SER A 177 20.64 -5.52 -28.23
CA SER A 177 21.06 -4.40 -29.07
C SER A 177 22.53 -4.02 -28.82
N PRO A 178 23.26 -3.46 -29.81
CA PRO A 178 24.61 -2.94 -29.60
C PRO A 178 24.67 -1.83 -28.53
N THR A 179 23.61 -1.03 -28.42
CA THR A 179 23.47 0.00 -27.37
C THR A 179 23.46 -0.63 -25.98
N ALA A 180 22.71 -1.73 -25.79
CA ALA A 180 22.68 -2.45 -24.53
C ALA A 180 24.04 -3.00 -24.13
N ILE A 181 24.82 -3.52 -25.10
CA ILE A 181 26.21 -3.96 -24.87
C ILE A 181 27.08 -2.78 -24.42
N GLY A 182 26.96 -1.61 -25.07
CA GLY A 182 27.72 -0.41 -24.68
C GLY A 182 27.38 0.04 -23.25
N GLN A 183 26.11 0.10 -22.88
CA GLN A 183 25.67 0.45 -21.53
C GLN A 183 26.17 -0.56 -20.48
N LEU A 184 26.15 -1.86 -20.82
CA LEU A 184 26.63 -2.93 -19.95
C LEU A 184 28.14 -2.83 -19.69
N ILE A 185 28.92 -2.54 -20.70
CA ILE A 185 30.38 -2.39 -20.63
C ILE A 185 30.76 -1.14 -19.84
N ARG A 186 30.04 -0.02 -20.02
CA ARG A 186 30.23 1.21 -19.24
C ARG A 186 29.67 1.14 -17.82
N HIS A 187 29.16 -0.03 -17.39
CA HIS A 187 28.49 -0.23 -16.09
C HIS A 187 27.28 0.67 -15.83
N GLU A 188 26.66 1.23 -16.86
CA GLU A 188 25.38 1.98 -16.76
C GLU A 188 24.20 1.04 -16.44
N THR A 189 24.26 -0.19 -16.94
CA THR A 189 23.34 -1.27 -16.59
C THR A 189 24.09 -2.41 -15.92
N PHE A 190 23.41 -3.17 -15.04
CA PHE A 190 24.01 -4.29 -14.29
C PHE A 190 25.26 -3.89 -13.48
N ALA A 191 25.32 -2.65 -12.96
CA ALA A 191 26.45 -2.12 -12.21
C ALA A 191 26.75 -2.91 -10.92
N TRP A 192 25.75 -3.60 -10.36
CA TRP A 192 25.88 -4.42 -9.16
C TRP A 192 26.51 -5.79 -9.41
N VAL A 193 26.58 -6.27 -10.63
CA VAL A 193 27.28 -7.49 -10.99
C VAL A 193 28.77 -7.21 -10.90
N LYS A 194 29.35 -7.60 -9.78
CA LYS A 194 30.80 -7.52 -9.54
C LYS A 194 31.46 -8.82 -10.06
N ARG A 195 32.76 -8.75 -10.27
CA ARG A 195 33.59 -9.91 -10.67
C ARG A 195 33.51 -11.01 -9.65
#